data_4c7e749ce36abe0799cd7287b5e8e62b
#
_entry.id   4c7e749ce36abe0799cd7287b5e8e62b
#
_cell.length_a   1.000
_cell.length_b   1.000
_cell.length_c   1.000
_cell.angle_alpha   90.00
_cell.angle_beta   90.00
_cell.angle_gamma   90.00
#
_symmetry.space_group_name_H-M   'P 1'
#
loop_
_entity.id
_entity.type
_entity.pdbx_description
1 polymer ?
#
loop_
_entity_poly.entity_id
_entity_poly.type
_entity_poly.pdbx_seq_one_letter_code
_entity_poly.pdbx_strand_id
1 'polypeptide(L)'
;MTTPSALKGLSQILVPVADVDRAVEFYERVLGLPLSMRFPGVAFFDAAGVRLYLATVPEADFQGRATIYFWVDDVTMTLELLESRGARVRERPEIVFGDAGYDLWLAFVTDPDGNQIGLMREAPKGLERG
;
A
#
# COMPACT_ATOMS: atom_id res chain seq x y z
N MET A 1 22.46 14.98 -21.11
CA MET A 1 21.28 15.83 -21.32
C MET A 1 20.01 15.04 -21.02
N THR A 2 19.10 15.59 -20.25
CA THR A 2 17.87 14.90 -19.87
C THR A 2 16.78 15.14 -20.92
N THR A 3 16.11 14.09 -21.36
CA THR A 3 14.96 14.23 -22.24
C THR A 3 13.78 14.76 -21.41
N PRO A 4 13.16 15.87 -21.82
CA PRO A 4 11.98 16.34 -21.11
C PRO A 4 10.87 15.29 -21.13
N SER A 5 10.21 15.07 -20.01
CA SER A 5 9.10 14.14 -19.93
C SER A 5 7.80 14.82 -20.30
N ALA A 6 7.03 14.18 -21.19
CA ALA A 6 5.66 14.58 -21.47
C ALA A 6 4.69 14.06 -20.40
N LEU A 7 5.14 13.14 -19.53
CA LEU A 7 4.33 12.59 -18.44
C LEU A 7 4.38 13.52 -17.25
N LYS A 8 3.22 13.81 -16.64
CA LYS A 8 3.11 14.79 -15.56
C LYS A 8 3.06 14.18 -14.17
N GLY A 9 3.03 12.87 -14.08
CA GLY A 9 2.97 12.17 -12.81
C GLY A 9 1.97 11.03 -12.87
N LEU A 10 1.86 10.30 -11.77
CA LEU A 10 0.90 9.21 -11.68
C LEU A 10 -0.49 9.76 -11.37
N SER A 11 -1.50 9.30 -12.11
CA SER A 11 -2.89 9.64 -11.84
C SER A 11 -3.58 8.59 -10.98
N GLN A 12 -3.41 7.32 -11.34
CA GLN A 12 -4.04 6.23 -10.60
C GLN A 12 -3.32 4.91 -10.82
N ILE A 13 -3.56 4.00 -9.89
CA ILE A 13 -3.02 2.64 -9.92
C ILE A 13 -4.20 1.69 -9.79
N LEU A 14 -4.31 0.73 -10.70
CA LEU A 14 -5.34 -0.31 -10.63
C LEU A 14 -4.92 -1.40 -9.64
N VAL A 15 -5.80 -1.69 -8.70
CA VAL A 15 -5.63 -2.78 -7.75
C VAL A 15 -6.77 -3.77 -8.00
N PRO A 16 -6.47 -4.95 -8.55
CA PRO A 16 -7.51 -5.94 -8.81
C PRO A 16 -8.03 -6.55 -7.51
N VAL A 17 -9.34 -6.68 -7.40
CA VAL A 17 -9.98 -7.28 -6.23
C VAL A 17 -11.10 -8.21 -6.71
N ALA A 18 -11.43 -9.20 -5.88
CA ALA A 18 -12.52 -10.12 -6.19
C ALA A 18 -13.86 -9.56 -5.77
N ASP A 19 -13.90 -8.81 -4.67
CA ASP A 19 -15.12 -8.27 -4.08
C ASP A 19 -14.84 -6.83 -3.62
N VAL A 20 -15.44 -5.88 -4.31
CA VAL A 20 -15.23 -4.45 -4.00
C VAL A 20 -15.74 -4.09 -2.61
N ASP A 21 -16.85 -4.66 -2.16
CA ASP A 21 -17.38 -4.38 -0.82
C ASP A 21 -16.37 -4.76 0.28
N ARG A 22 -15.80 -5.94 0.15
CA ARG A 22 -14.79 -6.43 1.08
C ARG A 22 -13.52 -5.60 1.00
N ALA A 23 -13.11 -5.22 -0.21
CA ALA A 23 -11.93 -4.39 -0.42
C ALA A 23 -12.12 -2.99 0.17
N VAL A 24 -13.29 -2.37 -0.02
CA VAL A 24 -13.60 -1.06 0.55
C VAL A 24 -13.47 -1.09 2.06
N GLU A 25 -13.98 -2.13 2.71
CA GLU A 25 -13.88 -2.24 4.17
C GLU A 25 -12.41 -2.27 4.61
N PHE A 26 -11.57 -3.00 3.90
CA PHE A 26 -10.14 -3.07 4.24
C PHE A 26 -9.44 -1.71 4.00
N TYR A 27 -9.59 -1.14 2.82
CA TYR A 27 -8.87 0.09 2.48
C TYR A 27 -9.34 1.29 3.28
N GLU A 28 -10.64 1.37 3.58
CA GLU A 28 -11.18 2.47 4.37
C GLU A 28 -10.97 2.28 5.87
N ARG A 29 -11.32 1.11 6.42
CA ARG A 29 -11.30 0.88 7.86
C ARG A 29 -9.97 0.43 8.41
N VAL A 30 -9.28 -0.47 7.70
CA VAL A 30 -8.00 -0.99 8.18
C VAL A 30 -6.88 -0.02 7.81
N LEU A 31 -6.75 0.34 6.53
CA LEU A 31 -5.71 1.26 6.09
C LEU A 31 -6.02 2.72 6.42
N GLY A 32 -7.29 3.08 6.55
CA GLY A 32 -7.68 4.46 6.86
C GLY A 32 -7.59 5.41 5.69
N LEU A 33 -7.65 4.91 4.46
CA LEU A 33 -7.60 5.79 3.28
C LEU A 33 -8.96 6.42 3.02
N PRO A 34 -8.99 7.69 2.57
CA PRO A 34 -10.24 8.35 2.23
C PRO A 34 -10.86 7.73 0.97
N LEU A 35 -12.10 7.30 1.08
CA LEU A 35 -12.88 6.83 -0.07
C LEU A 35 -13.36 8.04 -0.85
N SER A 36 -13.00 8.12 -2.14
CA SER A 36 -13.37 9.25 -3.01
C SER A 36 -14.69 9.03 -3.72
N MET A 37 -14.84 7.88 -4.36
CA MET A 37 -16.03 7.54 -5.13
C MET A 37 -16.23 6.04 -5.13
N ARG A 38 -17.49 5.64 -5.33
CA ARG A 38 -17.81 4.22 -5.41
C ARG A 38 -18.91 3.98 -6.42
N PHE A 39 -18.73 2.98 -7.27
CA PHE A 39 -19.70 2.51 -8.25
C PHE A 39 -19.79 0.99 -8.14
N PRO A 40 -20.82 0.36 -8.76
CA PRO A 40 -20.86 -1.11 -8.78
C PRO A 40 -19.59 -1.70 -9.37
N GLY A 41 -18.90 -2.55 -8.60
CA GLY A 41 -17.66 -3.20 -9.02
C GLY A 41 -16.41 -2.33 -9.02
N VAL A 42 -16.49 -1.08 -8.54
CA VAL A 42 -15.37 -0.14 -8.58
C VAL A 42 -15.38 0.75 -7.34
N ALA A 43 -14.20 1.05 -6.80
CA ALA A 43 -14.03 2.02 -5.74
C ALA A 43 -12.73 2.80 -5.95
N PHE A 44 -12.74 4.07 -5.59
CA PHE A 44 -11.57 4.94 -5.71
C PHE A 44 -11.20 5.48 -4.34
N PHE A 45 -9.93 5.38 -4.01
CA PHE A 45 -9.37 5.93 -2.77
C PHE A 45 -8.28 6.95 -3.09
N ASP A 46 -8.16 7.95 -2.25
CA ASP A 46 -7.08 8.93 -2.36
C ASP A 46 -5.91 8.48 -1.48
N ALA A 47 -4.77 8.24 -2.11
CA ALA A 47 -3.53 7.90 -1.42
C ALA A 47 -2.53 9.03 -1.59
N ALA A 48 -2.80 10.16 -0.90
CA ALA A 48 -1.96 11.36 -0.89
C ALA A 48 -1.66 11.88 -2.31
N GLY A 49 -2.71 12.03 -3.12
CA GLY A 49 -2.60 12.58 -4.47
C GLY A 49 -2.55 11.54 -5.57
N VAL A 50 -2.35 10.28 -5.25
CA VAL A 50 -2.44 9.18 -6.22
C VAL A 50 -3.74 8.43 -5.94
N ARG A 51 -4.53 8.23 -6.98
CA ARG A 51 -5.79 7.51 -6.85
C ARG A 51 -5.55 6.00 -6.90
N LEU A 52 -6.06 5.28 -5.91
CA LEU A 52 -6.12 3.83 -5.99
C LEU A 52 -7.46 3.44 -6.59
N TYR A 53 -7.42 2.68 -7.67
CA TYR A 53 -8.59 2.24 -8.41
C TYR A 53 -8.79 0.76 -8.14
N LEU A 54 -9.71 0.44 -7.22
CA LEU A 54 -10.06 -0.94 -6.90
C LEU A 54 -11.17 -1.39 -7.84
N ALA A 55 -10.92 -2.47 -8.56
CA ALA A 55 -11.91 -2.95 -9.53
C ALA A 55 -11.91 -4.46 -9.57
N THR A 56 -13.12 -5.04 -9.72
CA THR A 56 -13.23 -6.43 -10.06
C THR A 56 -12.81 -6.61 -11.51
N VAL A 57 -11.94 -7.59 -11.75
CA VAL A 57 -11.52 -7.94 -13.10
C VAL A 57 -11.91 -9.37 -13.38
N PRO A 58 -12.21 -9.71 -14.64
CA PRO A 58 -12.47 -11.11 -15.00
C PRO A 58 -11.27 -11.98 -14.61
N GLU A 59 -11.53 -13.18 -14.12
CA GLU A 59 -10.47 -14.09 -13.71
C GLU A 59 -9.46 -14.33 -14.84
N ALA A 60 -9.94 -14.38 -16.08
CA ALA A 60 -9.08 -14.56 -17.25
C ALA A 60 -8.09 -13.40 -17.45
N ASP A 61 -8.43 -12.20 -16.95
CA ASP A 61 -7.59 -11.01 -17.08
C ASP A 61 -6.72 -10.78 -15.85
N PHE A 62 -6.86 -11.61 -14.83
CA PHE A 62 -6.13 -11.44 -13.59
C PHE A 62 -4.73 -12.03 -13.72
N GLN A 63 -3.74 -11.18 -13.97
CA GLN A 63 -2.37 -11.59 -14.23
C GLN A 63 -1.48 -11.64 -12.99
N GLY A 64 -2.00 -11.23 -11.84
CA GLY A 64 -1.23 -11.19 -10.61
C GLY A 64 -1.81 -10.19 -9.63
N ARG A 65 -1.06 -9.93 -8.56
CA ARG A 65 -1.49 -9.03 -7.50
C ARG A 65 -0.60 -7.79 -7.46
N ALA A 66 -1.18 -6.67 -7.04
CA ALA A 66 -0.44 -5.44 -6.87
C ALA A 66 0.41 -5.49 -5.60
N THR A 67 1.50 -4.74 -5.59
CA THR A 67 2.28 -4.43 -4.39
C THR A 67 2.39 -2.91 -4.34
N ILE A 68 1.91 -2.32 -3.24
CA ILE A 68 1.87 -0.87 -3.07
C ILE A 68 2.62 -0.51 -1.81
N TYR A 69 3.55 0.42 -1.91
CA TYR A 69 4.37 0.86 -0.78
C TYR A 69 3.88 2.22 -0.29
N PHE A 70 3.73 2.35 1.01
CA PHE A 70 3.38 3.62 1.66
C PHE A 70 4.52 4.07 2.55
N TRP A 71 4.84 5.35 2.51
CA TRP A 71 5.71 5.96 3.51
C TRP A 71 4.95 6.04 4.83
N VAL A 72 5.61 5.67 5.91
CA VAL A 72 5.06 5.79 7.26
C VAL A 72 6.10 6.41 8.17
N ASP A 73 5.65 6.99 9.28
CA ASP A 73 6.56 7.62 10.24
C ASP A 73 7.23 6.60 11.17
N ASP A 74 6.61 5.43 11.35
CA ASP A 74 7.13 4.36 12.21
C ASP A 74 6.55 3.04 11.69
N VAL A 75 7.41 2.20 11.13
CA VAL A 75 6.98 0.94 10.51
C VAL A 75 6.40 -0.02 11.54
N THR A 76 7.08 -0.16 12.68
CA THR A 76 6.64 -1.11 13.73
C THR A 76 5.30 -0.69 14.32
N MET A 77 5.18 0.58 14.68
CA MET A 77 3.94 1.10 15.25
C MET A 77 2.79 1.01 14.27
N THR A 78 3.03 1.35 13.00
CA THR A 78 2.00 1.27 11.96
C THR A 78 1.55 -0.17 11.74
N LEU A 79 2.51 -1.11 11.68
CA LEU A 79 2.17 -2.53 11.53
C LEU A 79 1.30 -3.02 12.69
N GLU A 80 1.69 -2.68 13.92
CA GLU A 80 0.92 -3.07 15.11
C GLU A 80 -0.50 -2.50 15.06
N LEU A 81 -0.64 -1.25 14.61
CA LEU A 81 -1.95 -0.62 14.46
C LEU A 81 -2.80 -1.35 13.43
N LEU A 82 -2.24 -1.64 12.25
CA LEU A 82 -2.98 -2.34 11.19
C LEU A 82 -3.34 -3.77 11.63
N GLU A 83 -2.43 -4.45 12.31
CA GLU A 83 -2.69 -5.79 12.83
C GLU A 83 -3.83 -5.75 13.86
N SER A 84 -3.88 -4.74 14.72
CA SER A 84 -4.95 -4.58 15.70
C SER A 84 -6.31 -4.35 15.03
N ARG A 85 -6.31 -3.84 13.80
CA ARG A 85 -7.52 -3.63 12.99
C ARG A 85 -7.87 -4.82 12.12
N GLY A 86 -7.14 -5.93 12.26
CA GLY A 86 -7.42 -7.17 11.53
C GLY A 86 -6.60 -7.41 10.28
N ALA A 87 -5.60 -6.58 10.00
CA ALA A 87 -4.74 -6.81 8.85
C ALA A 87 -3.93 -8.10 9.04
N ARG A 88 -3.73 -8.82 7.95
CA ARG A 88 -2.90 -10.02 7.95
C ARG A 88 -1.46 -9.61 7.70
N VAL A 89 -0.58 -9.88 8.66
CA VAL A 89 0.84 -9.59 8.55
C VAL A 89 1.50 -10.63 7.64
N ARG A 90 2.24 -10.16 6.64
CA ARG A 90 3.02 -11.03 5.76
C ARG A 90 4.48 -11.06 6.18
N GLU A 91 5.06 -9.88 6.43
CA GLU A 91 6.44 -9.76 6.87
C GLU A 91 6.54 -8.72 7.97
N ARG A 92 7.20 -9.08 9.06
CA ARG A 92 7.42 -8.20 10.19
C ARG A 92 8.54 -7.18 9.87
N PRO A 93 8.61 -6.06 10.61
CA PRO A 93 9.59 -5.02 10.32
C PRO A 93 11.03 -5.54 10.33
N GLU A 94 11.78 -5.19 9.31
CA GLU A 94 13.21 -5.47 9.23
C GLU A 94 13.91 -4.40 8.41
N ILE A 95 15.21 -4.30 8.59
CA ILE A 95 16.06 -3.43 7.78
C ILE A 95 16.41 -4.20 6.52
N VAL A 96 15.97 -3.70 5.35
CA VAL A 96 16.22 -4.35 4.06
C VAL A 96 17.36 -3.70 3.30
N PHE A 97 17.75 -2.49 3.71
CA PHE A 97 18.85 -1.76 3.10
C PHE A 97 19.34 -0.71 4.09
N GLY A 98 20.64 -0.42 4.05
CA GLY A 98 21.20 0.66 4.85
C GLY A 98 22.42 1.24 4.19
N ASP A 99 22.64 2.53 4.37
CA ASP A 99 23.86 3.20 3.98
C ASP A 99 24.43 3.99 5.16
N ALA A 100 25.32 4.93 4.90
CA ALA A 100 25.93 5.74 5.99
C ALA A 100 24.95 6.69 6.66
N GLY A 101 23.84 7.02 6.00
CA GLY A 101 22.88 8.02 6.46
C GLY A 101 21.60 7.48 7.07
N TYR A 102 21.15 6.32 6.65
CA TYR A 102 19.87 5.79 7.10
C TYR A 102 19.78 4.26 6.99
N ASP A 103 18.79 3.72 7.68
CA ASP A 103 18.35 2.34 7.52
C ASP A 103 16.96 2.35 6.88
N LEU A 104 16.76 1.53 5.85
CA LEU A 104 15.45 1.38 5.23
C LEU A 104 14.68 0.25 5.91
N TRP A 105 13.65 0.61 6.65
CA TRP A 105 12.76 -0.33 7.32
C TRP A 105 11.57 -0.65 6.43
N LEU A 106 11.15 -1.91 6.45
CA LEU A 106 10.08 -2.40 5.61
C LEU A 106 9.29 -3.48 6.34
N ALA A 107 7.98 -3.45 6.18
CA ALA A 107 7.08 -4.51 6.63
C ALA A 107 5.96 -4.64 5.60
N PHE A 108 5.25 -5.77 5.61
CA PHE A 108 4.14 -6.00 4.70
C PHE A 108 2.93 -6.55 5.41
N VAL A 109 1.76 -6.06 5.02
CA VAL A 109 0.48 -6.71 5.27
C VAL A 109 -0.15 -7.05 3.92
N THR A 110 -1.15 -7.91 3.91
CA THR A 110 -1.89 -8.21 2.69
C THR A 110 -3.33 -7.73 2.82
N ASP A 111 -3.90 -7.33 1.70
CA ASP A 111 -5.34 -7.07 1.64
C ASP A 111 -6.10 -8.41 1.52
N PRO A 112 -7.46 -8.40 1.53
CA PRO A 112 -8.23 -9.64 1.44
C PRO A 112 -7.99 -10.47 0.16
N ASP A 113 -7.47 -9.86 -0.89
CA ASP A 113 -7.22 -10.53 -2.17
C ASP A 113 -5.76 -10.95 -2.34
N GLY A 114 -4.92 -10.69 -1.34
CA GLY A 114 -3.50 -11.00 -1.40
C GLY A 114 -2.64 -9.94 -2.05
N ASN A 115 -3.19 -8.76 -2.35
CA ASN A 115 -2.37 -7.62 -2.74
C ASN A 115 -1.50 -7.23 -1.56
N GLN A 116 -0.24 -6.90 -1.83
CA GLN A 116 0.70 -6.56 -0.78
C GLN A 116 0.70 -5.06 -0.50
N ILE A 117 0.69 -4.72 0.79
CA ILE A 117 0.80 -3.34 1.25
C ILE A 117 2.12 -3.24 2.01
N GLY A 118 3.07 -2.53 1.44
CA GLY A 118 4.37 -2.28 2.05
C GLY A 118 4.34 -1.02 2.89
N LEU A 119 4.94 -1.10 4.07
CA LEU A 119 5.15 0.05 4.97
C LEU A 119 6.63 0.32 5.00
N MET A 120 7.06 1.51 4.61
CA MET A 120 8.48 1.78 4.52
C MET A 120 8.86 3.12 5.14
N ARG A 121 10.07 3.16 5.68
CA ARG A 121 10.65 4.34 6.29
C ARG A 121 12.16 4.33 6.13
N GLU A 122 12.71 5.46 5.75
CA GLU A 122 14.14 5.72 5.85
C GLU A 122 14.40 6.32 7.23
N ALA A 123 14.88 5.50 8.16
CA ALA A 123 15.04 5.90 9.56
C ALA A 123 16.49 6.27 9.88
N PRO A 124 16.72 7.10 10.90
CA PRO A 124 18.09 7.32 11.38
C PRO A 124 18.78 6.00 11.70
N LYS A 125 20.09 5.94 11.41
CA LYS A 125 20.89 4.75 11.61
C LYS A 125 20.89 4.30 13.07
N GLY A 126 20.77 3.01 13.30
CA GLY A 126 20.95 2.44 14.64
C GLY A 126 19.71 2.39 15.53
N LEU A 127 18.52 2.69 15.00
CA LEU A 127 17.29 2.51 15.78
C LEU A 127 16.99 1.03 15.93
N GLU A 128 16.47 0.63 17.11
CA GLU A 128 16.06 -0.75 17.36
C GLU A 128 14.75 -1.08 16.65
N ARG A 129 13.94 -0.05 16.34
CA ARG A 129 12.70 -0.20 15.60
C ARG A 129 12.49 1.02 14.72
N GLY A 130 12.04 0.75 13.52
CA GLY A 130 11.82 1.79 12.51
C GLY A 130 10.38 2.33 12.47
#